data_18cc6c1c73f98b8db41bc1ba12a63927
#
_entry.id   18cc6c1c73f98b8db41bc1ba12a63927
#
_cell.length_a   1.000
_cell.length_b   1.000
_cell.length_c   1.000
_cell.angle_alpha   90.00
_cell.angle_beta   90.00
_cell.angle_gamma   90.00
#
_symmetry.space_group_name_H-M   'P 1'
#
loop_
_entity.id
_entity.type
_entity.pdbx_description
1 polymer ?
#
loop_
_entity_poly.entity_id
_entity_poly.type
_entity_poly.pdbx_seq_one_letter_code
_entity_poly.pdbx_strand_id
1 'polypeptide(L)'
;MAAAATALGTVAAAGVASADLTTEESGSIIVFPKILGTLERDTLIQISNTGNATAHAHCFYINSGIEGRWIETDFDIWLTKQQPTHWMARSGRTVNIFDEFGTDGAGFDPGLIPPVPLGFQGELRCVQVDESGAPLRANKLTGAATLIRVDDGDVAEYNAIAVLGNPNAGIGNSDNVLEFNNTPGNPGEYDACPDTLTVNTFSSFVDDPVVADLGDCEDPGDCPIDTTLTLVPCSQDLERLRGGEVTISIETFDEFETVRSTSITVDCWLNASLDDPIFSGVFDRDTLAVHARLNPVAGDGGVIGIGEEFRVDSDGGLDSSYAAFNLHIEGNRFDGARNVAGNPLTALACAGGSNAGDSCTDAGDCPGGACVNGALDQMILPEQP
;
A
#
# COMPACT_ATOMS: atom_id res chain seq x y z
N MET A 1 -51.20 44.30 7.95
CA MET A 1 -50.52 43.09 8.40
C MET A 1 -49.80 42.49 7.19
N ALA A 2 -48.49 42.65 7.12
CA ALA A 2 -47.65 42.09 6.06
C ALA A 2 -46.92 40.87 6.63
N ALA A 3 -47.15 39.71 6.03
CA ALA A 3 -46.45 38.47 6.39
C ALA A 3 -45.13 38.40 5.63
N ALA A 4 -44.02 38.40 6.35
CA ALA A 4 -42.70 38.13 5.79
C ALA A 4 -42.49 36.62 5.69
N ALA A 5 -42.34 36.12 4.48
CA ALA A 5 -41.93 34.72 4.25
C ALA A 5 -40.40 34.62 4.28
N THR A 6 -39.88 33.96 5.31
CA THR A 6 -38.47 33.63 5.43
C THR A 6 -38.20 32.37 4.60
N ALA A 7 -37.47 32.51 3.51
CA ALA A 7 -36.96 31.36 2.76
C ALA A 7 -35.74 30.80 3.48
N LEU A 8 -35.85 29.59 4.07
CA LEU A 8 -34.72 28.80 4.53
C LEU A 8 -34.05 28.16 3.28
N GLY A 9 -32.92 28.71 2.91
CA GLY A 9 -32.05 28.05 1.94
C GLY A 9 -31.35 26.85 2.61
N THR A 10 -31.68 25.67 2.17
CA THR A 10 -30.89 24.44 2.48
C THR A 10 -29.57 24.53 1.74
N VAL A 11 -28.50 24.83 2.45
CA VAL A 11 -27.14 24.58 1.96
C VAL A 11 -26.95 23.08 1.96
N ALA A 12 -27.06 22.46 0.79
CA ALA A 12 -26.55 21.13 0.60
C ALA A 12 -25.02 21.21 0.74
N ALA A 13 -24.49 20.76 1.88
CA ALA A 13 -23.07 20.45 1.97
C ALA A 13 -22.84 19.30 0.98
N ALA A 14 -22.27 19.61 -0.17
CA ALA A 14 -21.64 18.61 -0.99
C ALA A 14 -20.52 18.02 -0.12
N GLY A 15 -20.70 16.80 0.35
CA GLY A 15 -19.62 16.05 0.96
C GLY A 15 -18.51 15.97 -0.09
N VAL A 16 -17.37 16.50 0.23
CA VAL A 16 -16.16 16.29 -0.56
C VAL A 16 -15.92 14.79 -0.44
N ALA A 17 -16.14 14.03 -1.51
CA ALA A 17 -15.63 12.67 -1.57
C ALA A 17 -14.10 12.81 -1.51
N SER A 18 -13.50 12.40 -0.41
CA SER A 18 -12.05 12.26 -0.33
C SER A 18 -11.72 11.08 -1.24
N ALA A 19 -10.94 11.31 -2.25
CA ALA A 19 -10.34 10.28 -3.07
C ALA A 19 -8.95 10.03 -2.49
N ASP A 20 -8.88 9.19 -1.47
CA ASP A 20 -7.64 8.87 -0.77
C ASP A 20 -7.47 7.35 -0.77
N LEU A 21 -6.24 6.87 -0.89
CA LEU A 21 -5.94 5.47 -0.59
C LEU A 21 -6.47 5.14 0.80
N THR A 22 -7.00 3.97 0.98
CA THR A 22 -7.70 3.61 2.21
C THR A 22 -7.37 2.19 2.67
N THR A 23 -7.48 1.96 3.96
CA THR A 23 -7.41 0.62 4.57
C THR A 23 -8.77 0.15 5.10
N GLU A 24 -9.81 0.95 4.89
CA GLU A 24 -11.15 0.73 5.45
C GLU A 24 -12.20 0.39 4.39
N GLU A 25 -11.97 0.78 3.13
CA GLU A 25 -12.89 0.56 2.03
C GLU A 25 -12.36 -0.50 1.06
N SER A 26 -13.25 -1.02 0.22
CA SER A 26 -12.86 -1.95 -0.83
C SER A 26 -12.37 -1.19 -2.06
N GLY A 27 -11.26 -1.63 -2.63
CA GLY A 27 -10.69 -1.05 -3.84
C GLY A 27 -10.81 -1.92 -5.08
N SER A 28 -10.40 -1.37 -6.19
CA SER A 28 -10.16 -2.10 -7.43
C SER A 28 -8.74 -2.66 -7.50
N ILE A 29 -7.83 -2.05 -6.76
CA ILE A 29 -6.48 -2.56 -6.53
C ILE A 29 -6.30 -2.67 -5.02
N ILE A 30 -5.67 -3.74 -4.56
CA ILE A 30 -5.24 -3.89 -3.16
C ILE A 30 -3.76 -4.21 -3.11
N VAL A 31 -3.05 -3.55 -2.21
CA VAL A 31 -1.62 -3.69 -2.04
C VAL A 31 -1.32 -4.18 -0.63
N PHE A 32 -0.53 -5.21 -0.54
CA PHE A 32 0.06 -5.72 0.70
C PHE A 32 1.55 -5.39 0.68
N PRO A 33 2.00 -4.33 1.35
CA PRO A 33 3.37 -3.86 1.26
C PRO A 33 4.42 -4.84 1.77
N LYS A 34 4.03 -5.81 2.60
CA LYS A 34 4.95 -6.78 3.18
C LYS A 34 4.40 -8.19 3.16
N ILE A 35 5.01 -9.02 2.37
CA ILE A 35 4.81 -10.47 2.35
C ILE A 35 6.14 -11.15 2.63
N LEU A 36 6.13 -12.07 3.56
CA LEU A 36 7.30 -12.83 3.99
C LEU A 36 7.07 -14.32 3.77
N GLY A 37 8.08 -15.00 3.25
CA GLY A 37 8.09 -16.45 3.07
C GLY A 37 9.48 -17.00 3.41
N THR A 38 9.95 -16.82 4.65
CA THR A 38 11.26 -17.23 5.13
C THR A 38 11.17 -18.47 6.02
N LEU A 39 12.27 -18.97 6.56
CA LEU A 39 12.25 -20.07 7.54
C LEU A 39 11.62 -19.63 8.86
N GLU A 40 11.86 -18.38 9.24
CA GLU A 40 11.47 -17.82 10.54
C GLU A 40 10.10 -17.14 10.49
N ARG A 41 9.67 -16.69 9.31
CA ARG A 41 8.46 -15.90 9.14
C ARG A 41 7.67 -16.34 7.90
N ASP A 42 6.35 -16.37 8.05
CA ASP A 42 5.40 -16.61 6.96
C ASP A 42 4.28 -15.58 6.98
N THR A 43 3.51 -15.51 5.93
CA THR A 43 2.37 -14.57 5.84
C THR A 43 1.10 -15.34 5.48
N LEU A 44 0.06 -15.21 6.31
CA LEU A 44 -1.31 -15.58 5.97
C LEU A 44 -1.97 -14.40 5.27
N ILE A 45 -2.36 -14.58 4.04
CA ILE A 45 -3.03 -13.57 3.22
C ILE A 45 -4.52 -13.89 3.19
N GLN A 46 -5.35 -12.87 3.37
CA GLN A 46 -6.80 -12.95 3.27
C GLN A 46 -7.29 -11.91 2.27
N ILE A 47 -8.13 -12.34 1.32
CA ILE A 47 -8.78 -11.46 0.35
C ILE A 47 -10.27 -11.78 0.31
N SER A 48 -11.10 -10.76 0.18
CA SER A 48 -12.55 -10.92 0.09
C SER A 48 -13.13 -10.09 -1.04
N ASN A 49 -14.12 -10.66 -1.72
CA ASN A 49 -15.00 -9.92 -2.61
C ASN A 49 -16.16 -9.34 -1.79
N THR A 50 -16.25 -8.04 -1.66
CA THR A 50 -17.34 -7.36 -0.95
C THR A 50 -18.55 -7.08 -1.83
N GLY A 51 -18.45 -7.36 -3.12
CA GLY A 51 -19.50 -7.09 -4.11
C GLY A 51 -20.61 -8.14 -4.16
N ASN A 52 -21.66 -7.81 -4.92
CA ASN A 52 -22.81 -8.69 -5.12
C ASN A 52 -22.71 -9.53 -6.41
N ALA A 53 -21.59 -9.51 -7.10
CA ALA A 53 -21.28 -10.30 -8.29
C ALA A 53 -19.87 -10.86 -8.14
N THR A 54 -19.52 -11.84 -8.96
CA THR A 54 -18.16 -12.38 -9.03
C THR A 54 -17.12 -11.26 -9.23
N ALA A 55 -16.01 -11.38 -8.56
CA ALA A 55 -14.81 -10.58 -8.78
C ALA A 55 -13.69 -11.50 -9.28
N HIS A 56 -13.04 -11.10 -10.35
CA HIS A 56 -11.80 -11.67 -10.83
C HIS A 56 -10.68 -10.71 -10.44
N ALA A 57 -9.63 -11.22 -9.84
CA ALA A 57 -8.44 -10.45 -9.50
C ALA A 57 -7.21 -11.13 -10.07
N HIS A 58 -6.39 -10.36 -10.77
CA HIS A 58 -5.04 -10.75 -11.19
C HIS A 58 -4.05 -10.22 -10.16
N CYS A 59 -3.29 -11.12 -9.57
CA CYS A 59 -2.42 -10.86 -8.43
C CYS A 59 -0.96 -11.11 -8.80
N PHE A 60 -0.07 -10.30 -8.23
CA PHE A 60 1.36 -10.29 -8.52
C PHE A 60 2.14 -10.36 -7.21
N TYR A 61 2.84 -11.46 -6.96
CA TYR A 61 3.89 -11.49 -5.96
C TYR A 61 5.15 -10.86 -6.51
N ILE A 62 5.66 -9.87 -5.83
CA ILE A 62 6.84 -9.12 -6.25
C ILE A 62 7.93 -9.34 -5.21
N ASN A 63 8.97 -10.09 -5.59
CA ASN A 63 10.11 -10.36 -4.73
C ASN A 63 11.15 -9.25 -4.89
N SER A 64 11.26 -8.41 -3.90
CA SER A 64 12.16 -7.26 -3.89
C SER A 64 13.27 -7.36 -2.84
N GLY A 65 13.24 -8.38 -1.99
CA GLY A 65 14.23 -8.56 -0.91
C GLY A 65 15.57 -9.16 -1.36
N ILE A 66 15.73 -9.49 -2.64
CA ILE A 66 16.99 -9.98 -3.20
C ILE A 66 17.64 -8.87 -4.00
N GLU A 67 18.77 -8.36 -3.54
CA GLU A 67 19.54 -7.31 -4.20
C GLU A 67 19.65 -7.53 -5.72
N GLY A 68 19.20 -6.52 -6.49
CA GLY A 68 19.33 -6.48 -7.94
C GLY A 68 18.41 -7.43 -8.71
N ARG A 69 17.41 -8.02 -8.06
CA ARG A 69 16.43 -8.89 -8.73
C ARG A 69 15.01 -8.55 -8.30
N TRP A 70 14.33 -7.89 -9.19
CA TRP A 70 12.90 -7.73 -9.11
C TRP A 70 12.25 -8.89 -9.89
N ILE A 71 11.62 -9.81 -9.17
CA ILE A 71 11.04 -11.03 -9.74
C ILE A 71 9.55 -11.01 -9.40
N GLU A 72 8.75 -11.20 -10.42
CA GLU A 72 7.31 -11.31 -10.32
C GLU A 72 6.85 -12.76 -10.51
N THR A 73 5.77 -13.09 -9.82
CA THR A 73 4.99 -14.30 -10.05
C THR A 73 3.52 -13.95 -9.98
N ASP A 74 2.83 -14.10 -11.10
CA ASP A 74 1.42 -13.76 -11.23
C ASP A 74 0.50 -14.98 -11.06
N PHE A 75 -0.76 -14.71 -10.71
CA PHE A 75 -1.82 -15.69 -10.60
C PHE A 75 -3.20 -15.02 -10.58
N ASP A 76 -4.21 -15.79 -10.92
CA ASP A 76 -5.60 -15.33 -10.91
C ASP A 76 -6.40 -15.95 -9.79
N ILE A 77 -7.28 -15.15 -9.18
CA ILE A 77 -8.28 -15.61 -8.23
C ILE A 77 -9.69 -15.17 -8.64
N TRP A 78 -10.63 -16.10 -8.48
CA TRP A 78 -12.05 -15.88 -8.79
C TRP A 78 -12.87 -16.01 -7.52
N LEU A 79 -13.46 -14.92 -7.08
CA LEU A 79 -14.27 -14.88 -5.88
C LEU A 79 -15.73 -14.66 -6.24
N THR A 80 -16.59 -15.56 -5.83
CA THR A 80 -18.04 -15.37 -5.96
C THR A 80 -18.51 -14.24 -5.03
N LYS A 81 -19.82 -13.93 -5.10
CA LYS A 81 -20.43 -12.89 -4.27
C LYS A 81 -20.05 -13.03 -2.81
N GLN A 82 -19.42 -12.00 -2.25
CA GLN A 82 -19.03 -11.88 -0.83
C GLN A 82 -18.20 -13.06 -0.32
N GLN A 83 -17.43 -13.69 -1.19
CA GLN A 83 -16.59 -14.80 -0.85
C GLN A 83 -15.24 -14.31 -0.28
N PRO A 84 -14.85 -14.76 0.92
CA PRO A 84 -13.48 -14.66 1.40
C PRO A 84 -12.64 -15.82 0.88
N THR A 85 -11.34 -15.61 0.78
CA THR A 85 -10.34 -16.66 0.61
C THR A 85 -9.11 -16.36 1.44
N HIS A 86 -8.29 -17.37 1.69
CA HIS A 86 -7.04 -17.21 2.42
C HIS A 86 -6.02 -18.26 1.99
N TRP A 87 -4.74 -17.96 2.21
CA TRP A 87 -3.63 -18.92 1.99
C TRP A 87 -2.37 -18.46 2.71
N MET A 88 -1.48 -19.42 2.99
CA MET A 88 -0.13 -19.12 3.47
C MET A 88 0.79 -18.83 2.29
N ALA A 89 1.58 -17.78 2.37
CA ALA A 89 2.48 -17.39 1.28
C ALA A 89 3.44 -18.52 0.87
N ARG A 90 4.04 -19.22 1.84
CA ARG A 90 4.97 -20.34 1.58
C ARG A 90 4.31 -21.58 1.02
N SER A 91 3.06 -21.81 1.27
CA SER A 91 2.34 -23.01 0.85
C SER A 91 1.54 -22.81 -0.43
N GLY A 92 1.14 -21.57 -0.69
CA GLY A 92 0.17 -21.28 -1.72
C GLY A 92 -1.15 -22.01 -1.47
N ARG A 93 -1.88 -22.26 -2.54
CA ARG A 93 -3.13 -23.02 -2.52
C ARG A 93 -3.24 -23.88 -3.77
N THR A 94 -3.51 -25.18 -3.59
CA THR A 94 -3.75 -26.10 -4.71
C THR A 94 -5.25 -26.24 -4.95
N VAL A 95 -5.65 -26.19 -6.22
CA VAL A 95 -7.01 -26.52 -6.63
C VAL A 95 -7.17 -28.04 -6.61
N ASN A 96 -8.12 -28.55 -5.85
CA ASN A 96 -8.53 -29.95 -5.93
C ASN A 96 -9.90 -30.05 -6.61
N ILE A 97 -9.91 -30.18 -7.91
CA ILE A 97 -11.13 -30.29 -8.73
C ILE A 97 -11.97 -31.55 -8.44
N PHE A 98 -11.43 -32.52 -7.68
CA PHE A 98 -12.11 -33.77 -7.33
C PHE A 98 -12.61 -33.79 -5.90
N ASP A 99 -12.36 -32.79 -5.11
CA ASP A 99 -12.81 -32.70 -3.74
C ASP A 99 -14.14 -31.96 -3.65
N GLU A 100 -15.25 -32.69 -3.78
CA GLU A 100 -16.61 -32.15 -3.64
C GLU A 100 -16.87 -31.56 -2.25
N PHE A 101 -16.07 -31.91 -1.25
CA PHE A 101 -16.18 -31.48 0.14
C PHE A 101 -14.88 -30.84 0.64
N GLY A 102 -14.02 -30.45 -0.29
CA GLY A 102 -12.66 -30.04 -0.02
C GLY A 102 -12.54 -29.03 1.10
N THR A 103 -11.48 -29.18 1.85
CA THR A 103 -11.03 -28.18 2.83
C THR A 103 -10.81 -26.82 2.20
N ASP A 104 -10.75 -26.76 0.87
CA ASP A 104 -10.52 -25.57 0.06
C ASP A 104 -11.82 -24.83 -0.34
N GLY A 105 -12.95 -25.21 0.25
CA GLY A 105 -14.23 -24.56 0.00
C GLY A 105 -15.07 -25.31 -1.01
N ALA A 106 -16.10 -26.02 -0.52
CA ALA A 106 -17.03 -26.77 -1.37
C ALA A 106 -17.67 -25.86 -2.42
N GLY A 107 -17.39 -26.13 -3.67
CA GLY A 107 -18.12 -25.61 -4.79
C GLY A 107 -17.50 -24.46 -5.55
N PHE A 108 -16.58 -23.68 -4.99
CA PHE A 108 -15.84 -22.64 -5.70
C PHE A 108 -14.46 -22.42 -5.09
N ASP A 109 -13.50 -23.13 -5.62
CA ASP A 109 -12.09 -22.83 -5.37
C ASP A 109 -11.74 -21.52 -6.10
N PRO A 110 -11.17 -20.51 -5.42
CA PRO A 110 -10.80 -19.26 -6.06
C PRO A 110 -9.65 -19.37 -7.08
N GLY A 111 -9.01 -20.53 -7.22
CA GLY A 111 -7.96 -20.76 -8.18
C GLY A 111 -6.68 -21.35 -7.57
N LEU A 112 -5.75 -21.69 -8.43
CA LEU A 112 -4.41 -22.11 -8.04
C LEU A 112 -3.60 -20.89 -7.62
N ILE A 113 -3.11 -20.89 -6.38
CA ILE A 113 -2.24 -19.84 -5.87
C ILE A 113 -0.84 -20.43 -5.71
N PRO A 114 0.17 -19.94 -6.43
CA PRO A 114 1.52 -20.44 -6.33
C PRO A 114 2.13 -20.14 -4.96
N PRO A 115 2.94 -21.04 -4.38
CA PRO A 115 3.73 -20.73 -3.21
C PRO A 115 4.84 -19.73 -3.58
N VAL A 116 5.17 -18.81 -2.69
CA VAL A 116 6.37 -18.01 -2.86
C VAL A 116 7.63 -18.84 -2.59
N PRO A 117 8.76 -18.57 -3.26
CA PRO A 117 10.01 -19.25 -2.99
C PRO A 117 10.49 -18.99 -1.55
N LEU A 118 11.18 -19.96 -0.97
CA LEU A 118 11.77 -19.80 0.36
C LEU A 118 12.77 -18.64 0.37
N GLY A 119 12.65 -17.76 1.36
CA GLY A 119 13.42 -16.52 1.45
C GLY A 119 12.75 -15.32 0.80
N PHE A 120 11.51 -15.48 0.33
CA PHE A 120 10.73 -14.39 -0.24
C PHE A 120 10.54 -13.25 0.76
N GLN A 121 10.83 -12.04 0.31
CA GLN A 121 10.53 -10.78 0.97
C GLN A 121 10.12 -9.77 -0.09
N GLY A 122 8.94 -9.19 0.06
CA GLY A 122 8.43 -8.28 -0.95
C GLY A 122 6.96 -7.94 -0.70
N GLU A 123 6.23 -7.72 -1.76
CA GLU A 123 4.84 -7.28 -1.73
C GLU A 123 3.92 -8.20 -2.54
N LEU A 124 2.61 -8.01 -2.34
CA LEU A 124 1.57 -8.59 -3.19
C LEU A 124 0.66 -7.45 -3.65
N ARG A 125 0.40 -7.39 -4.95
CA ARG A 125 -0.62 -6.52 -5.54
C ARG A 125 -1.66 -7.35 -6.25
N CYS A 126 -2.94 -7.02 -6.05
CA CYS A 126 -4.04 -7.64 -6.76
C CYS A 126 -4.89 -6.56 -7.43
N VAL A 127 -5.12 -6.69 -8.72
CA VAL A 127 -5.91 -5.80 -9.54
C VAL A 127 -7.20 -6.48 -9.94
N GLN A 128 -8.32 -5.83 -9.76
CA GLN A 128 -9.59 -6.33 -10.26
C GLN A 128 -9.62 -6.20 -11.78
N VAL A 129 -9.91 -7.32 -12.45
CA VAL A 129 -9.95 -7.42 -13.91
C VAL A 129 -11.27 -8.05 -14.37
N ASP A 130 -11.58 -7.92 -15.65
CA ASP A 130 -12.68 -8.63 -16.30
C ASP A 130 -12.26 -10.04 -16.78
N GLU A 131 -13.15 -10.72 -17.47
CA GLU A 131 -12.89 -12.08 -18.01
C GLU A 131 -11.80 -12.11 -19.08
N SER A 132 -11.47 -10.97 -19.67
CA SER A 132 -10.41 -10.83 -20.67
C SER A 132 -9.07 -10.39 -20.04
N GLY A 133 -9.02 -10.16 -18.73
CA GLY A 133 -7.85 -9.63 -18.03
C GLY A 133 -7.75 -8.10 -18.05
N ALA A 134 -8.70 -7.40 -18.65
CA ALA A 134 -8.67 -5.94 -18.68
C ALA A 134 -9.04 -5.34 -17.31
N PRO A 135 -8.32 -4.31 -16.83
CA PRO A 135 -8.55 -3.69 -15.53
C PRO A 135 -9.97 -3.16 -15.33
N LEU A 136 -10.55 -3.40 -14.17
CA LEU A 136 -11.88 -2.97 -13.76
C LEU A 136 -11.84 -2.02 -12.57
N ARG A 137 -12.61 -0.95 -12.64
CA ARG A 137 -12.77 0.04 -11.56
C ARG A 137 -14.07 -0.17 -10.79
N ALA A 138 -14.20 -1.35 -10.16
CA ALA A 138 -15.46 -1.78 -9.55
C ALA A 138 -15.41 -1.87 -8.01
N ASN A 139 -14.25 -1.63 -7.39
CA ASN A 139 -14.04 -1.49 -5.94
C ASN A 139 -14.65 -2.62 -5.11
N LYS A 140 -14.24 -3.87 -5.39
CA LYS A 140 -14.83 -5.05 -4.71
C LYS A 140 -13.84 -5.80 -3.84
N LEU A 141 -12.56 -5.47 -3.89
CA LEU A 141 -11.52 -6.22 -3.18
C LEU A 141 -11.17 -5.55 -1.85
N THR A 142 -11.07 -6.35 -0.81
CA THR A 142 -10.48 -5.97 0.47
C THR A 142 -9.64 -7.13 0.99
N GLY A 143 -8.72 -6.87 1.91
CA GLY A 143 -7.90 -7.94 2.48
C GLY A 143 -7.11 -7.52 3.70
N ALA A 144 -6.49 -8.52 4.32
CA ALA A 144 -5.55 -8.36 5.42
C ALA A 144 -4.41 -9.36 5.27
N ALA A 145 -3.27 -9.04 5.83
CA ALA A 145 -2.12 -9.93 5.92
C ALA A 145 -1.72 -10.11 7.39
N THR A 146 -1.64 -11.36 7.83
CA THR A 146 -1.13 -11.72 9.14
C THR A 146 0.29 -12.23 8.98
N LEU A 147 1.24 -11.49 9.53
CA LEU A 147 2.64 -11.86 9.61
C LEU A 147 2.83 -12.81 10.80
N ILE A 148 3.44 -13.95 10.56
CA ILE A 148 3.57 -15.03 11.54
C ILE A 148 5.05 -15.28 11.80
N ARG A 149 5.47 -15.28 13.05
CA ARG A 149 6.75 -15.84 13.49
C ARG A 149 6.57 -17.33 13.71
N VAL A 150 7.38 -18.12 13.00
CA VAL A 150 7.18 -19.59 12.98
C VAL A 150 7.63 -20.25 14.27
N ASP A 151 8.65 -19.69 14.95
CA ASP A 151 9.29 -20.31 16.09
C ASP A 151 8.46 -20.19 17.38
N ASP A 152 7.85 -19.03 17.62
CA ASP A 152 7.08 -18.72 18.83
C ASP A 152 5.57 -18.63 18.58
N GLY A 153 5.16 -18.48 17.33
CA GLY A 153 3.76 -18.37 16.94
C GLY A 153 3.18 -16.97 17.10
N ASP A 154 4.01 -15.96 17.38
CA ASP A 154 3.59 -14.57 17.42
C ASP A 154 3.04 -14.11 16.08
N VAL A 155 1.99 -13.32 16.12
CA VAL A 155 1.30 -12.83 14.94
C VAL A 155 1.04 -11.33 15.03
N ALA A 156 1.16 -10.66 13.89
CA ALA A 156 0.76 -9.28 13.72
C ALA A 156 -0.01 -9.12 12.41
N GLU A 157 -1.05 -8.30 12.41
CA GLU A 157 -1.94 -8.14 11.27
C GLU A 157 -1.99 -6.67 10.81
N TYR A 158 -2.02 -6.48 9.50
CA TYR A 158 -2.30 -5.20 8.90
C TYR A 158 -3.29 -5.34 7.75
N ASN A 159 -4.05 -4.29 7.45
CA ASN A 159 -4.98 -4.26 6.34
C ASN A 159 -4.26 -3.97 5.01
N ALA A 160 -4.71 -4.61 3.94
CA ALA A 160 -4.31 -4.23 2.60
C ALA A 160 -4.66 -2.76 2.33
N ILE A 161 -3.80 -2.06 1.63
CA ILE A 161 -4.05 -0.69 1.18
C ILE A 161 -4.85 -0.78 -0.12
N ALA A 162 -6.06 -0.24 -0.09
CA ALA A 162 -6.96 -0.23 -1.23
C ALA A 162 -6.80 1.05 -2.05
N VAL A 163 -6.75 0.88 -3.37
CA VAL A 163 -6.80 1.97 -4.35
C VAL A 163 -8.16 1.91 -5.03
N LEU A 164 -8.94 2.96 -4.86
CA LEU A 164 -10.27 3.01 -5.46
C LEU A 164 -10.17 3.40 -6.94
N GLY A 165 -10.83 2.62 -7.78
CA GLY A 165 -11.03 2.98 -9.17
C GLY A 165 -12.26 3.86 -9.32
N ASN A 166 -12.21 4.84 -10.20
CA ASN A 166 -13.34 5.70 -10.52
C ASN A 166 -14.27 4.99 -11.52
N PRO A 167 -15.48 4.60 -11.12
CA PRO A 167 -16.38 3.83 -11.98
C PRO A 167 -17.09 4.67 -13.05
N ASN A 168 -16.85 5.99 -13.12
CA ASN A 168 -17.54 6.84 -14.07
C ASN A 168 -17.10 6.54 -15.51
N ALA A 169 -18.05 6.29 -16.38
CA ALA A 169 -17.79 6.08 -17.79
C ALA A 169 -17.14 7.31 -18.43
N GLY A 170 -16.09 7.11 -19.21
CA GLY A 170 -15.39 8.17 -19.93
C GLY A 170 -14.20 8.77 -19.19
N ILE A 171 -13.84 8.25 -18.02
CA ILE A 171 -12.60 8.57 -17.33
C ILE A 171 -11.67 7.36 -17.42
N GLY A 172 -10.46 7.61 -17.88
CA GLY A 172 -9.48 6.56 -18.17
C GLY A 172 -9.83 5.76 -19.44
N ASN A 173 -8.85 5.08 -19.94
CA ASN A 173 -9.03 4.12 -21.02
C ASN A 173 -9.09 2.69 -20.44
N SER A 174 -9.25 1.67 -21.04
CA SER A 174 -9.22 0.29 -20.52
C SER A 174 -7.96 -0.40 -21.04
N ASP A 175 -6.84 0.33 -21.02
CA ASP A 175 -5.55 -0.25 -21.36
C ASP A 175 -4.87 -0.86 -20.11
N ASN A 176 -3.68 -1.35 -20.25
CA ASN A 176 -2.93 -1.98 -19.16
C ASN A 176 -2.10 -0.97 -18.34
N VAL A 177 -2.30 0.33 -18.55
CA VAL A 177 -1.66 1.41 -17.80
C VAL A 177 -2.64 2.00 -16.81
N LEU A 178 -2.47 1.69 -15.54
CA LEU A 178 -3.35 2.13 -14.45
C LEU A 178 -2.83 3.47 -13.91
N GLU A 179 -3.55 4.55 -14.16
CA GLU A 179 -3.13 5.90 -13.76
C GLU A 179 -3.70 6.30 -12.41
N PHE A 180 -2.82 6.63 -11.45
CA PHE A 180 -3.18 7.08 -10.10
C PHE A 180 -3.35 8.59 -10.07
N ASN A 181 -4.43 9.09 -10.64
CA ASN A 181 -4.63 10.49 -10.93
C ASN A 181 -6.00 11.04 -10.49
N ASN A 182 -6.81 10.24 -9.79
CA ASN A 182 -8.10 10.69 -9.27
C ASN A 182 -7.90 11.45 -7.96
N THR A 183 -8.31 12.72 -7.92
CA THR A 183 -8.24 13.57 -6.72
C THR A 183 -9.54 14.35 -6.55
N PRO A 184 -9.85 14.89 -5.36
CA PRO A 184 -11.01 15.73 -5.16
C PRO A 184 -11.03 16.92 -6.11
N GLY A 185 -12.06 17.00 -6.98
CA GLY A 185 -12.21 18.04 -7.97
C GLY A 185 -11.43 17.86 -9.26
N ASN A 186 -10.64 16.80 -9.37
CA ASN A 186 -9.92 16.39 -10.57
C ASN A 186 -10.10 14.89 -10.80
N PRO A 187 -11.21 14.47 -11.42
CA PRO A 187 -11.51 13.06 -11.60
C PRO A 187 -10.48 12.39 -12.51
N GLY A 188 -9.98 11.26 -12.07
CA GLY A 188 -9.00 10.41 -12.75
C GLY A 188 -9.41 8.95 -12.75
N GLU A 189 -8.51 8.08 -13.14
CA GLU A 189 -8.78 6.65 -13.29
C GLU A 189 -8.81 5.90 -11.96
N TYR A 190 -7.75 6.00 -11.18
CA TYR A 190 -7.60 5.44 -9.83
C TYR A 190 -7.16 6.53 -8.87
N ASP A 191 -7.47 6.36 -7.59
CA ASP A 191 -7.10 7.32 -6.57
C ASP A 191 -5.59 7.59 -6.56
N ALA A 192 -5.25 8.85 -6.42
CA ALA A 192 -3.86 9.29 -6.39
C ALA A 192 -3.14 8.77 -5.14
N CYS A 193 -1.85 8.55 -5.26
CA CYS A 193 -1.02 8.19 -4.14
C CYS A 193 -0.93 9.28 -3.09
N PRO A 194 -0.58 8.97 -1.84
CA PRO A 194 -0.54 9.95 -0.78
C PRO A 194 0.58 10.99 -0.97
N ASP A 195 0.31 12.18 -0.51
CA ASP A 195 1.29 13.27 -0.43
C ASP A 195 2.23 13.08 0.74
N THR A 196 1.71 12.53 1.83
CA THR A 196 2.43 12.33 3.07
C THR A 196 1.98 11.04 3.73
N LEU A 197 2.94 10.29 4.27
CA LEU A 197 2.68 9.26 5.25
C LEU A 197 3.11 9.75 6.63
N THR A 198 2.33 9.45 7.65
CA THR A 198 2.70 9.77 9.03
C THR A 198 2.71 8.54 9.90
N VAL A 199 3.60 8.54 10.89
CA VAL A 199 3.73 7.47 11.86
C VAL A 199 4.14 8.00 13.22
N ASN A 200 3.60 7.40 14.27
CA ASN A 200 4.10 7.57 15.63
C ASN A 200 4.81 6.29 16.01
N THR A 201 6.04 6.41 16.49
CA THR A 201 6.87 5.29 16.91
C THR A 201 7.50 5.59 18.26
N PHE A 202 8.09 4.58 18.86
CA PHE A 202 9.05 4.78 19.93
C PHE A 202 10.41 5.19 19.34
N SER A 203 11.21 5.86 20.14
CA SER A 203 12.60 6.10 19.81
C SER A 203 13.37 4.77 19.77
N SER A 204 14.29 4.64 18.83
CA SER A 204 15.14 3.45 18.72
C SER A 204 16.11 3.23 19.89
N PHE A 205 16.21 4.20 20.82
CA PHE A 205 17.11 4.14 21.97
C PHE A 205 16.44 3.92 23.32
N VAL A 206 15.15 3.76 23.36
CA VAL A 206 14.46 3.61 24.64
C VAL A 206 13.96 2.18 24.84
N ASP A 207 14.00 1.76 26.09
CA ASP A 207 13.39 0.52 26.50
C ASP A 207 11.87 0.63 26.48
N ASP A 208 11.20 -0.51 26.33
CA ASP A 208 9.74 -0.58 26.41
C ASP A 208 9.27 -0.02 27.76
N PRO A 209 8.53 1.09 27.79
CA PRO A 209 8.13 1.74 29.03
C PRO A 209 7.20 0.88 29.87
N VAL A 210 6.45 -0.05 29.27
CA VAL A 210 5.56 -0.95 30.00
C VAL A 210 6.37 -2.00 30.72
N VAL A 211 7.31 -2.63 30.04
CA VAL A 211 8.19 -3.68 30.62
C VAL A 211 9.13 -3.07 31.66
N ALA A 212 9.70 -1.91 31.38
CA ALA A 212 10.55 -1.17 32.32
C ALA A 212 9.80 -0.77 33.61
N ASP A 213 8.52 -0.36 33.49
CA ASP A 213 7.70 0.00 34.65
C ASP A 213 7.30 -1.22 35.50
N LEU A 214 7.24 -2.40 34.91
CA LEU A 214 7.03 -3.67 35.63
C LEU A 214 8.29 -4.18 36.34
N GLY A 215 9.46 -3.59 36.04
CA GLY A 215 10.74 -3.95 36.65
C GLY A 215 11.41 -5.17 36.03
N ASP A 216 11.00 -5.55 34.84
CA ASP A 216 11.53 -6.69 34.10
C ASP A 216 12.78 -6.36 33.28
N CYS A 217 13.11 -5.07 33.11
CA CYS A 217 14.35 -4.59 32.51
C CYS A 217 15.35 -4.24 33.62
N GLU A 218 16.41 -5.02 33.75
CA GLU A 218 17.41 -4.80 34.82
C GLU A 218 18.36 -3.63 34.54
N ASP A 219 18.72 -3.45 33.26
CA ASP A 219 19.61 -2.39 32.80
C ASP A 219 19.02 -1.67 31.58
N PRO A 220 19.34 -0.37 31.33
CA PRO A 220 18.93 0.34 30.12
C PRO A 220 19.45 -0.37 28.87
N GLY A 221 18.53 -0.63 27.95
CA GLY A 221 18.76 -1.35 26.69
C GLY A 221 18.45 -2.85 26.77
N ASP A 222 17.95 -3.34 27.89
CA ASP A 222 17.58 -4.75 28.04
C ASP A 222 16.25 -5.10 27.38
N CYS A 223 15.37 -4.13 27.25
CA CYS A 223 14.02 -4.32 26.67
C CYS A 223 13.80 -3.41 25.45
N PRO A 224 14.57 -3.58 24.38
CA PRO A 224 14.47 -2.69 23.22
C PRO A 224 13.13 -2.84 22.50
N ILE A 225 12.63 -1.73 22.00
CA ILE A 225 11.56 -1.72 21.01
C ILE A 225 12.22 -1.59 19.64
N ASP A 226 12.05 -2.59 18.79
CA ASP A 226 12.50 -2.52 17.41
C ASP A 226 11.31 -2.21 16.50
N THR A 227 11.35 -1.05 15.87
CA THR A 227 10.35 -0.64 14.88
C THR A 227 10.95 -0.71 13.48
N THR A 228 10.30 -1.43 12.60
CA THR A 228 10.68 -1.58 11.19
C THR A 228 9.67 -0.88 10.29
N LEU A 229 10.12 -0.10 9.33
CA LEU A 229 9.29 0.46 8.27
C LEU A 229 9.44 -0.37 6.99
N THR A 230 8.31 -0.72 6.39
CA THR A 230 8.24 -1.28 5.04
C THR A 230 7.56 -0.27 4.13
N LEU A 231 8.27 0.17 3.09
CA LEU A 231 7.81 1.18 2.15
C LEU A 231 7.90 0.65 0.73
N VAL A 232 6.87 0.92 -0.07
CA VAL A 232 6.81 0.53 -1.47
C VAL A 232 6.38 1.71 -2.34
N PRO A 233 7.02 1.94 -3.49
CA PRO A 233 6.56 2.93 -4.46
C PRO A 233 5.17 2.58 -4.97
N CYS A 234 4.34 3.58 -5.19
CA CYS A 234 3.05 3.40 -5.83
C CYS A 234 3.21 2.87 -7.26
N SER A 235 4.14 3.45 -7.99
CA SER A 235 4.36 3.15 -9.41
C SER A 235 5.20 1.91 -9.63
N GLN A 236 4.79 1.09 -10.60
CA GLN A 236 5.52 -0.12 -11.02
C GLN A 236 5.23 -0.46 -12.47
N ASP A 237 6.21 -1.03 -13.16
CA ASP A 237 6.07 -1.58 -14.51
C ASP A 237 6.23 -3.11 -14.45
N LEU A 238 5.10 -3.79 -14.28
CA LEU A 238 5.05 -5.26 -14.20
C LEU A 238 5.31 -5.89 -15.57
N GLU A 239 4.99 -5.20 -16.67
CA GLU A 239 5.30 -5.68 -18.02
C GLU A 239 6.81 -5.82 -18.27
N ARG A 240 7.60 -4.85 -17.76
CA ARG A 240 9.05 -4.82 -17.97
C ARG A 240 9.85 -5.28 -16.75
N LEU A 241 9.17 -5.75 -15.73
CA LEU A 241 9.76 -6.18 -14.46
C LEU A 241 10.65 -5.08 -13.84
N ARG A 242 10.05 -3.90 -13.65
CA ARG A 242 10.72 -2.74 -13.05
C ARG A 242 9.93 -2.21 -11.88
N GLY A 243 10.58 -2.12 -10.74
CA GLY A 243 10.04 -1.40 -9.58
C GLY A 243 10.06 0.11 -9.76
N GLY A 244 9.32 0.79 -8.92
CA GLY A 244 9.40 2.24 -8.79
C GLY A 244 10.60 2.67 -7.98
N GLU A 245 11.00 3.93 -8.15
CA GLU A 245 12.01 4.60 -7.34
C GLU A 245 11.42 5.92 -6.83
N VAL A 246 11.44 6.12 -5.52
CA VAL A 246 10.91 7.34 -4.89
C VAL A 246 11.88 7.85 -3.84
N THR A 247 12.27 9.12 -3.95
CA THR A 247 13.00 9.80 -2.90
C THR A 247 12.00 10.42 -1.91
N ILE A 248 12.16 10.13 -0.64
CA ILE A 248 11.34 10.68 0.45
C ILE A 248 12.18 11.51 1.40
N SER A 249 11.65 12.65 1.78
CA SER A 249 12.14 13.45 2.90
C SER A 249 11.42 13.01 4.16
N ILE A 250 12.17 12.68 5.19
CA ILE A 250 11.67 12.26 6.49
C ILE A 250 11.94 13.37 7.49
N GLU A 251 10.89 13.84 8.14
CA GLU A 251 10.98 14.80 9.25
C GLU A 251 10.47 14.12 10.51
N THR A 252 11.27 14.17 11.58
CA THR A 252 10.91 13.59 12.87
C THR A 252 10.81 14.66 13.94
N PHE A 253 9.82 14.52 14.80
CA PHE A 253 9.52 15.40 15.91
C PHE A 253 9.50 14.59 17.21
N ASP A 254 10.21 15.05 18.23
CA ASP A 254 10.14 14.47 19.56
C ASP A 254 9.12 15.18 20.46
N GLU A 255 8.96 14.74 21.70
CA GLU A 255 8.03 15.29 22.70
C GLU A 255 8.33 16.75 23.06
N PHE A 256 9.51 17.27 22.70
CA PHE A 256 9.92 18.67 22.89
C PHE A 256 9.86 19.49 21.61
N GLU A 257 9.19 18.96 20.56
CA GLU A 257 9.09 19.59 19.24
C GLU A 257 10.45 19.78 18.54
N THR A 258 11.48 19.03 18.95
CA THR A 258 12.77 19.09 18.29
C THR A 258 12.71 18.36 16.96
N VAL A 259 13.02 19.07 15.89
CA VAL A 259 12.96 18.54 14.52
C VAL A 259 14.30 17.99 14.10
N ARG A 260 14.32 16.80 13.49
CA ARG A 260 15.43 16.28 12.67
C ARG A 260 14.87 15.86 11.32
N SER A 261 15.73 15.88 10.31
CA SER A 261 15.33 15.45 8.98
C SER A 261 16.43 14.69 8.26
N THR A 262 16.01 13.79 7.39
CA THR A 262 16.89 13.08 6.44
C THR A 262 16.13 12.88 5.14
N SER A 263 16.82 12.30 4.16
CA SER A 263 16.22 11.89 2.89
C SER A 263 16.75 10.51 2.53
N ILE A 264 15.84 9.64 2.10
CA ILE A 264 16.17 8.29 1.64
C ILE A 264 15.55 8.05 0.27
N THR A 265 16.09 7.11 -0.49
CA THR A 265 15.48 6.64 -1.74
C THR A 265 14.97 5.22 -1.51
N VAL A 266 13.67 5.02 -1.78
CA VAL A 266 13.04 3.72 -1.85
C VAL A 266 13.14 3.24 -3.29
N ASP A 267 13.95 2.21 -3.49
CA ASP A 267 14.11 1.55 -4.78
C ASP A 267 13.38 0.21 -4.74
N CYS A 268 12.31 0.08 -5.50
CA CYS A 268 11.41 -1.05 -5.59
C CYS A 268 10.69 -1.39 -4.27
N TRP A 269 11.38 -1.53 -3.19
CA TRP A 269 10.89 -1.94 -1.88
C TRP A 269 11.95 -1.67 -0.81
N LEU A 270 11.55 -1.16 0.33
CA LEU A 270 12.40 -0.94 1.50
C LEU A 270 11.79 -1.64 2.70
N ASN A 271 12.62 -2.34 3.46
CA ASN A 271 12.29 -2.84 4.78
C ASN A 271 13.50 -2.63 5.69
N ALA A 272 13.41 -1.68 6.59
CA ALA A 272 14.53 -1.30 7.44
C ALA A 272 14.05 -0.97 8.85
N SER A 273 14.84 -1.37 9.84
CA SER A 273 14.65 -0.93 11.23
C SER A 273 14.96 0.56 11.36
N LEU A 274 14.30 1.26 12.29
CA LEU A 274 14.50 2.69 12.50
C LEU A 274 15.91 3.05 12.99
N ASP A 275 16.66 2.08 13.52
CA ASP A 275 18.07 2.23 13.89
C ASP A 275 19.04 2.02 12.73
N ASP A 276 18.52 1.59 11.54
CA ASP A 276 19.36 1.41 10.37
C ASP A 276 20.02 2.74 9.96
N PRO A 277 21.32 2.72 9.65
CA PRO A 277 22.07 3.90 9.20
C PRO A 277 21.43 4.64 8.00
N ILE A 278 20.56 4.01 7.20
CA ILE A 278 19.84 4.66 6.12
C ILE A 278 19.01 5.85 6.62
N PHE A 279 18.47 5.77 7.82
CA PHE A 279 17.69 6.85 8.43
C PHE A 279 18.55 7.92 9.10
N SER A 280 19.89 7.80 9.07
CA SER A 280 20.83 8.80 9.57
C SER A 280 20.59 9.20 11.04
N GLY A 281 20.06 8.31 11.86
CA GLY A 281 19.79 8.52 13.27
C GLY A 281 18.71 9.58 13.58
N VAL A 282 17.79 9.86 12.63
CA VAL A 282 16.70 10.83 12.90
C VAL A 282 15.65 10.29 13.87
N PHE A 283 15.59 8.97 14.05
CA PHE A 283 14.73 8.31 15.04
C PHE A 283 15.41 8.10 16.40
N ASP A 284 16.72 8.36 16.49
CA ASP A 284 17.48 8.23 17.72
C ASP A 284 17.23 9.46 18.60
N ARG A 285 16.42 9.32 19.63
CA ARG A 285 16.02 10.40 20.52
C ARG A 285 16.26 10.04 21.99
N ASP A 286 16.51 11.08 22.78
CA ASP A 286 16.55 10.95 24.25
C ASP A 286 15.14 11.00 24.87
N THR A 287 14.09 10.91 24.04
CA THR A 287 12.68 10.95 24.41
C THR A 287 12.00 9.67 24.00
N LEU A 288 10.85 9.34 24.61
CA LEU A 288 10.17 8.09 24.39
C LEU A 288 9.51 8.00 23.00
N ALA A 289 8.79 9.06 22.60
CA ALA A 289 7.97 9.03 21.40
C ALA A 289 8.55 9.90 20.29
N VAL A 290 8.39 9.43 19.06
CA VAL A 290 8.76 10.13 17.83
C VAL A 290 7.58 10.14 16.89
N HIS A 291 7.19 11.33 16.44
CA HIS A 291 6.29 11.51 15.32
C HIS A 291 7.11 11.71 14.04
N ALA A 292 6.83 10.95 13.00
CA ALA A 292 7.53 11.11 11.72
C ALA A 292 6.55 11.42 10.58
N ARG A 293 6.99 12.30 9.68
CA ARG A 293 6.35 12.60 8.41
C ARG A 293 7.28 12.19 7.27
N LEU A 294 6.74 11.39 6.36
CA LEU A 294 7.44 10.89 5.19
C LEU A 294 6.80 11.56 3.97
N ASN A 295 7.54 12.46 3.35
CA ASN A 295 7.06 13.27 2.23
C ASN A 295 7.85 12.90 0.97
N PRO A 296 7.23 12.28 -0.04
CA PRO A 296 7.90 12.11 -1.33
C PRO A 296 8.36 13.46 -1.90
N VAL A 297 9.56 13.49 -2.44
CA VAL A 297 10.14 14.72 -3.01
C VAL A 297 9.38 15.10 -4.28
N ALA A 298 9.22 16.39 -4.54
CA ALA A 298 8.54 16.88 -5.73
C ALA A 298 9.19 16.33 -7.01
N GLY A 299 8.37 15.78 -7.90
CA GLY A 299 8.80 15.15 -9.15
C GLY A 299 9.13 13.65 -9.03
N ASP A 300 9.13 13.09 -7.82
CA ASP A 300 9.19 11.65 -7.58
C ASP A 300 7.76 11.11 -7.31
N GLY A 301 7.55 9.81 -7.44
CA GLY A 301 6.27 9.15 -7.22
C GLY A 301 5.79 9.16 -5.77
N GLY A 302 4.57 8.67 -5.54
CA GLY A 302 4.05 8.39 -4.22
C GLY A 302 4.63 7.11 -3.63
N VAL A 303 4.49 6.97 -2.32
CA VAL A 303 4.91 5.81 -1.54
C VAL A 303 3.80 5.40 -0.59
N ILE A 304 3.65 4.11 -0.34
CA ILE A 304 2.76 3.53 0.67
C ILE A 304 3.56 2.60 1.58
N GLY A 305 3.01 2.24 2.74
CA GLY A 305 3.76 1.37 3.63
C GLY A 305 3.05 0.99 4.92
N ILE A 306 3.76 0.16 5.67
CA ILE A 306 3.37 -0.29 7.00
C ILE A 306 4.52 -0.15 7.98
N GLY A 307 4.21 -0.13 9.26
CA GLY A 307 5.16 -0.30 10.35
C GLY A 307 4.97 -1.64 11.05
N GLU A 308 6.04 -2.17 11.59
CA GLU A 308 6.04 -3.30 12.51
C GLU A 308 6.78 -2.90 13.78
N GLU A 309 6.31 -3.34 14.91
CA GLU A 309 6.91 -3.08 16.21
C GLU A 309 7.12 -4.39 16.94
N PHE A 310 8.36 -4.65 17.32
CA PHE A 310 8.75 -5.76 18.15
C PHE A 310 9.15 -5.25 19.52
N ARG A 311 8.67 -5.93 20.54
CA ARG A 311 9.09 -5.74 21.92
C ARG A 311 9.67 -7.06 22.38
N VAL A 312 10.93 -7.02 22.74
CA VAL A 312 11.65 -8.20 23.21
C VAL A 312 11.76 -8.12 24.72
N ASP A 313 11.31 -9.15 25.41
CA ASP A 313 11.55 -9.31 26.85
C ASP A 313 13.03 -9.62 27.09
N SER A 314 13.59 -9.05 28.15
CA SER A 314 14.99 -9.21 28.58
C SER A 314 15.43 -10.66 28.75
N ASP A 315 14.51 -11.54 29.08
CA ASP A 315 14.79 -12.97 29.27
C ASP A 315 14.98 -13.74 27.96
N GLY A 316 14.83 -13.07 26.79
CA GLY A 316 14.85 -13.73 25.49
C GLY A 316 13.76 -14.79 25.37
N GLY A 317 12.73 -14.70 26.19
CA GLY A 317 11.72 -15.69 26.42
C GLY A 317 10.43 -15.44 25.65
N LEU A 318 9.44 -16.19 26.03
CA LEU A 318 8.15 -16.35 25.36
C LEU A 318 7.21 -15.13 25.44
N ASP A 319 7.62 -14.02 26.04
CA ASP A 319 6.77 -12.86 26.30
C ASP A 319 7.04 -11.68 25.34
N SER A 320 7.65 -11.95 24.18
CA SER A 320 7.75 -10.95 23.12
C SER A 320 6.36 -10.54 22.62
N SER A 321 6.16 -9.28 22.35
CA SER A 321 4.96 -8.80 21.68
C SER A 321 5.28 -8.28 20.28
N TYR A 322 4.33 -8.47 19.37
CA TYR A 322 4.50 -8.12 17.98
C TYR A 322 3.26 -7.41 17.45
N ALA A 323 3.44 -6.29 16.80
CA ALA A 323 2.38 -5.52 16.19
C ALA A 323 2.74 -5.16 14.74
N ALA A 324 1.73 -5.05 13.89
CA ALA A 324 1.85 -4.42 12.58
C ALA A 324 0.74 -3.39 12.41
N PHE A 325 1.01 -2.32 11.69
CA PHE A 325 0.06 -1.24 11.49
C PHE A 325 0.27 -0.55 10.15
N ASN A 326 -0.83 -0.10 9.57
CA ASN A 326 -0.77 0.74 8.39
C ASN A 326 -0.28 2.14 8.76
N LEU A 327 0.59 2.73 7.94
CA LEU A 327 0.94 4.13 8.08
C LEU A 327 -0.28 5.00 7.81
N HIS A 328 -0.41 6.11 8.51
CA HIS A 328 -1.50 7.05 8.27
C HIS A 328 -1.24 7.81 6.97
N ILE A 329 -2.26 7.86 6.12
CA ILE A 329 -2.21 8.40 4.76
C ILE A 329 -2.80 9.81 4.77
N GLU A 330 -2.06 10.79 4.25
CA GLU A 330 -2.52 12.18 4.14
C GLU A 330 -2.33 12.72 2.72
N GLY A 331 -3.36 13.42 2.24
CA GLY A 331 -3.34 14.14 0.98
C GLY A 331 -3.31 13.27 -0.26
N ASN A 332 -3.27 13.93 -1.40
CA ASN A 332 -3.27 13.30 -2.72
C ASN A 332 -2.16 13.89 -3.57
N ARG A 333 -1.29 13.05 -4.07
CA ARG A 333 -0.18 13.46 -4.90
C ARG A 333 -0.59 13.54 -6.35
N PHE A 334 -0.48 14.72 -6.92
CA PHE A 334 -0.78 14.99 -8.32
C PHE A 334 0.14 16.09 -8.85
N ASP A 335 1.44 15.88 -8.78
CA ASP A 335 2.44 16.87 -9.13
C ASP A 335 3.36 16.48 -10.28
N GLY A 336 2.98 15.48 -11.06
CA GLY A 336 3.75 15.03 -12.19
C GLY A 336 4.97 14.20 -11.84
N ALA A 337 4.84 13.41 -10.81
CA ALA A 337 5.89 12.55 -10.32
C ALA A 337 6.35 11.50 -11.35
N ARG A 338 7.58 11.08 -11.23
CA ARG A 338 8.15 9.96 -11.99
C ARG A 338 7.86 8.67 -11.34
N ASN A 339 7.57 7.72 -12.15
CA ASN A 339 6.90 6.55 -11.69
C ASN A 339 7.69 5.30 -11.78
N VAL A 340 8.57 5.12 -12.72
CA VAL A 340 9.28 3.86 -12.90
C VAL A 340 10.76 4.10 -13.12
N ALA A 341 11.60 3.41 -12.35
CA ALA A 341 13.05 3.51 -12.45
C ALA A 341 13.54 3.35 -13.90
N GLY A 342 14.27 4.35 -14.37
CA GLY A 342 14.86 4.36 -15.69
C GLY A 342 13.92 4.62 -16.87
N ASN A 343 12.65 4.88 -16.63
CA ASN A 343 11.70 5.29 -17.66
C ASN A 343 11.15 6.69 -17.36
N PRO A 344 11.85 7.78 -17.78
CA PRO A 344 11.30 9.10 -17.63
C PRO A 344 10.09 9.20 -18.55
N LEU A 345 8.91 9.24 -17.99
CA LEU A 345 7.73 9.66 -18.74
C LEU A 345 7.91 11.14 -19.07
N THR A 346 8.35 11.41 -20.27
CA THR A 346 8.44 12.76 -20.82
C THR A 346 7.12 13.18 -21.45
N ALA A 347 6.08 12.37 -21.29
CA ALA A 347 4.77 12.67 -21.82
C ALA A 347 4.09 13.76 -20.98
N LEU A 348 3.55 14.75 -21.67
CA LEU A 348 2.63 15.68 -21.09
C LEU A 348 1.31 14.94 -20.86
N ALA A 349 0.69 15.12 -19.70
CA ALA A 349 -0.61 14.56 -19.38
C ALA A 349 -1.64 15.64 -19.04
N CYS A 350 -2.89 15.35 -19.28
CA CYS A 350 -3.98 16.24 -18.92
C CYS A 350 -4.21 16.24 -17.41
N ALA A 351 -3.95 17.38 -16.76
CA ALA A 351 -4.35 17.63 -15.40
C ALA A 351 -5.77 18.22 -15.39
N GLY A 352 -6.75 17.40 -15.02
CA GLY A 352 -8.15 17.79 -14.97
C GLY A 352 -8.87 17.82 -16.33
N GLY A 353 -10.18 18.07 -16.26
CA GLY A 353 -11.05 18.09 -17.43
C GLY A 353 -11.56 16.70 -17.83
N SER A 354 -12.19 16.61 -19.00
CA SER A 354 -12.79 15.37 -19.50
C SER A 354 -11.78 14.32 -19.96
N ASN A 355 -10.55 14.71 -20.18
CA ASN A 355 -9.44 13.87 -20.62
C ASN A 355 -8.33 13.79 -19.57
N ALA A 356 -8.71 13.91 -18.28
CA ALA A 356 -7.73 13.82 -17.20
C ALA A 356 -6.99 12.47 -17.25
N GLY A 357 -5.64 12.53 -17.20
CA GLY A 357 -4.79 11.36 -17.33
C GLY A 357 -4.33 11.04 -18.77
N ASP A 358 -5.06 11.46 -19.77
CA ASP A 358 -4.68 11.21 -21.17
C ASP A 358 -3.40 11.96 -21.54
N SER A 359 -2.60 11.37 -22.42
CA SER A 359 -1.44 12.06 -22.99
C SER A 359 -1.86 13.27 -23.80
N CYS A 360 -1.17 14.37 -23.63
CA CYS A 360 -1.46 15.61 -24.35
C CYS A 360 -0.20 16.21 -24.99
N THR A 361 -0.39 17.08 -25.96
CA THR A 361 0.67 17.86 -26.59
C THR A 361 0.52 19.35 -26.29
N ASP A 362 -0.70 19.80 -26.03
CA ASP A 362 -1.02 21.17 -25.62
C ASP A 362 -2.34 21.24 -24.83
N ALA A 363 -2.69 22.42 -24.35
CA ALA A 363 -3.89 22.61 -23.53
C ALA A 363 -5.21 22.33 -24.30
N GLY A 364 -5.20 22.25 -25.61
CA GLY A 364 -6.36 21.94 -26.42
C GLY A 364 -6.76 20.46 -26.34
N ASP A 365 -5.82 19.59 -26.00
CA ASP A 365 -6.05 18.16 -25.80
C ASP A 365 -6.75 17.87 -24.48
N CYS A 366 -6.78 18.85 -23.56
CA CYS A 366 -7.30 18.72 -22.20
C CYS A 366 -8.54 19.62 -21.97
N PRO A 367 -9.71 19.31 -22.56
CA PRO A 367 -10.91 20.14 -22.41
C PRO A 367 -11.32 20.29 -20.93
N GLY A 368 -11.22 21.52 -20.42
CA GLY A 368 -11.50 21.84 -19.01
C GLY A 368 -10.38 21.56 -18.03
N GLY A 369 -9.23 21.13 -18.52
CA GLY A 369 -8.00 20.90 -17.77
C GLY A 369 -6.78 21.63 -18.37
N ALA A 370 -5.61 21.26 -17.95
CA ALA A 370 -4.33 21.78 -18.44
C ALA A 370 -3.44 20.62 -18.88
N CYS A 371 -2.69 20.81 -19.98
CA CYS A 371 -1.64 19.88 -20.36
C CYS A 371 -0.39 20.22 -19.53
N VAL A 372 -0.03 19.35 -18.61
CA VAL A 372 1.06 19.57 -17.66
C VAL A 372 2.20 18.59 -17.93
N ASN A 373 3.40 19.03 -17.59
CA ASN A 373 4.56 18.16 -17.62
C ASN A 373 4.44 17.26 -16.38
N GLY A 374 3.93 16.06 -16.56
CA GLY A 374 3.61 15.25 -15.42
C GLY A 374 3.76 13.78 -15.70
N ALA A 375 4.64 13.17 -14.99
CA ALA A 375 4.57 11.75 -14.76
C ALA A 375 3.58 11.53 -13.63
N LEU A 376 2.48 10.87 -13.93
CA LEU A 376 1.55 10.37 -12.94
C LEU A 376 2.12 9.09 -12.34
N ASP A 377 1.77 8.81 -11.09
CA ASP A 377 1.98 7.46 -10.58
C ASP A 377 1.19 6.47 -11.44
N GLN A 378 1.84 5.39 -11.84
CA GLN A 378 1.25 4.39 -12.75
C GLN A 378 1.64 2.98 -12.34
N MET A 379 0.74 2.05 -12.57
CA MET A 379 1.04 0.63 -12.58
C MET A 379 0.76 0.07 -13.99
N ILE A 380 1.78 -0.52 -14.61
CA ILE A 380 1.69 -1.10 -15.95
C ILE A 380 1.58 -2.61 -15.80
N LEU A 381 0.48 -3.17 -16.27
CA LEU A 381 0.23 -4.61 -16.25
C LEU A 381 0.81 -5.28 -17.50
N PRO A 382 1.23 -6.55 -17.43
CA PRO A 382 1.60 -7.34 -18.58
C PRO A 382 0.45 -7.45 -19.57
N GLU A 383 0.76 -7.45 -20.88
CA GLU A 383 -0.23 -7.79 -21.88
C GLU A 383 -0.70 -9.24 -21.65
N GLN A 384 -2.00 -9.42 -21.53
CA GLN A 384 -2.56 -10.77 -21.43
C GLN A 384 -2.42 -11.48 -22.78
N PRO A 385 -1.98 -12.74 -22.81
CA PRO A 385 -1.73 -13.49 -24.04
C PRO A 385 -3.01 -13.82 -24.84
#